data_414c7d5ba265bf814050b9440a78dcac
#
_entry.id   414c7d5ba265bf814050b9440a78dcac
#
_cell.length_a   1.000
_cell.length_b   1.000
_cell.length_c   1.000
_cell.angle_alpha   90.00
_cell.angle_beta   90.00
_cell.angle_gamma   90.00
#
_symmetry.space_group_name_H-M   'P 1'
#
loop_
_entity.id
_entity.type
_entity.pdbx_description
1 polymer ?
#
loop_
_entity_poly.entity_id
_entity_poly.type
_entity_poly.pdbx_seq_one_letter_code
_entity_poly.pdbx_strand_id
1 'polypeptide(L)'
;MDDPHNRRLGVLSNSDDAIPVLREAPPATQRPPIESIFQTQVKVIDGLLTLGVGQRLGIFAPPGCGKSTLMAQIVRGAKVDAVVFGLVGERGRELREFMEREISEEIRKKSFFVCATSDKSPIERVRSAFTATSIAEYLRDQGKSVLLVVDSLTRLARAQREIGLMAGEPATASGFTPSVYSILPELIERSGRTVKGSITAVYTVLMEGERLEDDPIAGEAKSLLDGHIILSSKLVERNHFPAIDPLRSLSRVMSNVAAPRLQAVASIARRAYALYQEVELLIRLNEYSQGADVLVDEAVRIKPLLDEWCKQSRFQPESIDVSSRNLEKIVANFETLSSGR
;
A
#
# COMPACT_ATOMS: atom_id res chain seq x y z
N MET A 1 -18.89 35.11 0.85
CA MET A 1 -18.77 34.26 2.06
C MET A 1 -17.62 33.33 1.82
N ASP A 2 -16.47 33.66 2.37
CA ASP A 2 -15.26 32.88 2.21
C ASP A 2 -15.38 31.61 3.07
N ASP A 3 -15.35 30.45 2.41
CA ASP A 3 -15.29 29.15 3.06
C ASP A 3 -13.92 29.03 3.75
N PRO A 4 -13.83 28.97 5.08
CA PRO A 4 -12.56 28.88 5.81
C PRO A 4 -11.80 27.58 5.53
N HIS A 5 -12.41 26.59 4.84
CA HIS A 5 -11.79 25.33 4.45
C HIS A 5 -11.20 25.35 3.04
N ASN A 6 -11.47 26.38 2.24
CA ASN A 6 -10.86 26.58 0.94
C ASN A 6 -9.55 27.37 1.11
N ARG A 7 -8.62 26.84 1.92
CA ARG A 7 -7.23 27.29 1.80
C ARG A 7 -6.75 26.85 0.42
N ARG A 8 -6.90 27.77 -0.55
CA ARG A 8 -6.07 27.73 -1.74
C ARG A 8 -4.67 27.46 -1.22
N LEU A 9 -3.98 26.45 -1.76
CA LEU A 9 -2.57 26.23 -1.52
C LEU A 9 -1.92 27.60 -1.34
N GLY A 10 -1.65 27.97 -0.09
CA GLY A 10 -1.10 29.26 0.23
C GLY A 10 0.23 29.33 -0.46
N VAL A 11 0.17 29.95 -1.58
CA VAL A 11 1.26 30.67 -2.19
C VAL A 11 2.60 29.91 -2.21
N LEU A 12 2.81 29.19 -3.26
CA LEU A 12 4.07 29.28 -3.97
C LEU A 12 4.04 30.66 -4.65
N SER A 13 4.26 31.73 -3.90
CA SER A 13 3.96 33.11 -4.31
C SER A 13 5.10 33.80 -5.01
N ASN A 14 6.22 33.11 -5.27
CA ASN A 14 7.29 33.64 -6.07
C ASN A 14 7.32 32.88 -7.41
N SER A 15 7.25 33.60 -8.50
CA SER A 15 7.38 33.10 -9.87
C SER A 15 8.69 32.31 -10.11
N ASP A 16 9.68 32.47 -9.25
CA ASP A 16 10.98 31.81 -9.30
C ASP A 16 10.96 30.37 -8.72
N ASP A 17 9.92 30.00 -7.95
CA ASP A 17 9.75 28.68 -7.34
C ASP A 17 8.77 27.77 -8.11
N ALA A 18 8.45 28.11 -9.37
CA ALA A 18 7.56 27.31 -10.18
C ALA A 18 8.17 25.94 -10.51
N ILE A 19 7.49 24.86 -10.11
CA ILE A 19 7.93 23.49 -10.36
C ILE A 19 7.08 22.90 -11.48
N PRO A 20 7.70 22.32 -12.53
CA PRO A 20 6.94 21.68 -13.59
C PRO A 20 6.21 20.45 -13.04
N VAL A 21 4.94 20.29 -13.42
CA VAL A 21 4.11 19.13 -13.03
C VAL A 21 4.62 17.85 -13.70
N LEU A 22 5.07 17.95 -14.94
CA LEU A 22 5.70 16.84 -15.67
C LEU A 22 7.22 16.96 -15.55
N ARG A 23 7.83 15.99 -14.91
CA ARG A 23 9.28 15.87 -14.70
C ARG A 23 9.70 14.45 -14.96
N GLU A 24 10.93 14.28 -15.39
CA GLU A 24 11.56 12.97 -15.45
C GLU A 24 11.84 12.43 -14.03
N ALA A 25 11.79 11.10 -13.90
CA ALA A 25 12.16 10.44 -12.66
C ALA A 25 13.67 10.66 -12.38
N PRO A 26 14.10 10.66 -11.09
CA PRO A 26 15.51 10.78 -10.76
C PRO A 26 16.31 9.65 -11.44
N PRO A 27 17.50 9.96 -11.99
CA PRO A 27 18.38 8.95 -12.58
C PRO A 27 18.69 7.81 -11.59
N ALA A 28 18.85 6.58 -12.07
CA ALA A 28 19.16 5.42 -11.23
C ALA A 28 20.39 5.63 -10.34
N THR A 29 21.41 6.35 -10.83
CA THR A 29 22.62 6.68 -10.09
C THR A 29 22.41 7.64 -8.89
N GLN A 30 21.28 8.31 -8.83
CA GLN A 30 20.91 9.21 -7.73
C GLN A 30 19.94 8.57 -6.72
N ARG A 31 19.62 7.30 -6.89
CA ARG A 31 18.70 6.55 -6.03
C ARG A 31 19.49 5.67 -5.06
N PRO A 32 19.70 6.09 -3.80
CA PRO A 32 20.34 5.25 -2.81
C PRO A 32 19.47 4.04 -2.47
N PRO A 33 20.06 2.94 -2.00
CA PRO A 33 19.33 1.74 -1.61
C PRO A 33 18.39 2.02 -0.43
N ILE A 34 17.35 1.20 -0.31
CA ILE A 34 16.39 1.25 0.81
C ILE A 34 16.96 0.44 1.95
N GLU A 35 17.33 1.09 3.06
CA GLU A 35 18.03 0.48 4.22
C GLU A 35 17.34 0.77 5.56
N SER A 36 16.35 1.67 5.59
CA SER A 36 15.68 2.08 6.82
C SER A 36 14.25 1.60 6.83
N ILE A 37 13.77 1.11 7.98
CA ILE A 37 12.39 0.65 8.15
C ILE A 37 11.43 1.84 8.09
N PHE A 38 10.36 1.69 7.32
CA PHE A 38 9.19 2.54 7.34
C PHE A 38 8.11 1.89 8.19
N GLN A 39 7.93 2.37 9.42
CA GLN A 39 6.94 1.83 10.34
C GLN A 39 5.54 2.34 10.02
N THR A 40 4.58 1.42 9.94
CA THR A 40 3.16 1.71 9.70
C THR A 40 2.32 1.62 10.97
N GLN A 41 2.85 0.99 12.02
CA GLN A 41 2.14 0.62 13.25
C GLN A 41 0.94 -0.32 12.99
N VAL A 42 0.91 -0.95 11.82
CA VAL A 42 -0.02 -2.04 11.48
C VAL A 42 0.74 -3.36 11.61
N LYS A 43 0.35 -4.19 12.59
CA LYS A 43 1.08 -5.41 12.99
C LYS A 43 1.44 -6.30 11.80
N VAL A 44 0.46 -6.61 10.96
CA VAL A 44 0.65 -7.49 9.79
C VAL A 44 1.66 -6.91 8.80
N ILE A 45 1.63 -5.58 8.58
CA ILE A 45 2.57 -4.92 7.69
C ILE A 45 3.96 -4.94 8.32
N ASP A 46 4.08 -4.41 9.53
CA ASP A 46 5.39 -4.23 10.18
C ASP A 46 6.05 -5.59 10.49
N GLY A 47 5.25 -6.63 10.84
CA GLY A 47 5.77 -7.94 11.23
C GLY A 47 5.96 -8.94 10.09
N LEU A 48 5.11 -8.93 9.05
CA LEU A 48 5.18 -9.92 7.96
C LEU A 48 5.58 -9.34 6.60
N LEU A 49 5.52 -8.02 6.44
CA LEU A 49 5.69 -7.31 5.17
C LEU A 49 6.61 -6.10 5.30
N THR A 50 7.42 -6.02 6.36
CA THR A 50 8.19 -4.84 6.75
C THR A 50 8.58 -3.93 5.58
N LEU A 51 8.15 -2.68 5.65
CA LEU A 51 8.36 -1.70 4.59
C LEU A 51 9.63 -0.89 4.81
N GLY A 52 10.14 -0.28 3.74
CA GLY A 52 11.31 0.59 3.78
C GLY A 52 10.98 2.04 3.44
N VAL A 53 11.78 2.96 3.99
CA VAL A 53 11.70 4.39 3.66
C VAL A 53 12.08 4.62 2.20
N GLY A 54 11.17 5.19 1.43
CA GLY A 54 11.32 5.39 -0.01
C GLY A 54 10.80 4.23 -0.85
N GLN A 55 10.15 3.23 -0.26
CA GLN A 55 9.51 2.13 -0.97
C GLN A 55 8.23 2.58 -1.68
N ARG A 56 7.96 2.01 -2.84
CA ARG A 56 6.72 2.15 -3.61
C ARG A 56 5.84 0.93 -3.35
N LEU A 57 4.75 1.13 -2.63
CA LEU A 57 3.85 0.07 -2.19
C LEU A 57 2.51 0.14 -2.92
N GLY A 58 1.96 -0.99 -3.35
CA GLY A 58 0.59 -1.12 -3.85
C GLY A 58 -0.36 -1.67 -2.80
N ILE A 59 -1.55 -1.08 -2.66
CA ILE A 59 -2.67 -1.69 -1.93
C ILE A 59 -3.72 -2.11 -2.95
N PHE A 60 -3.86 -3.41 -3.12
CA PHE A 60 -4.77 -4.04 -4.07
C PHE A 60 -6.01 -4.51 -3.34
N ALA A 61 -7.16 -4.02 -3.74
CA ALA A 61 -8.39 -4.28 -3.01
C ALA A 61 -9.62 -4.39 -3.92
N PRO A 62 -10.46 -5.42 -3.72
CA PRO A 62 -11.84 -5.37 -4.16
C PRO A 62 -12.61 -4.23 -3.47
N PRO A 63 -13.73 -3.78 -4.02
CA PRO A 63 -14.59 -2.79 -3.38
C PRO A 63 -15.04 -3.26 -1.99
N GLY A 64 -15.08 -2.34 -1.01
CA GLY A 64 -15.58 -2.63 0.34
C GLY A 64 -14.62 -3.36 1.28
N CYS A 65 -13.39 -3.68 0.87
CA CYS A 65 -12.41 -4.41 1.70
C CYS A 65 -11.64 -3.56 2.72
N GLY A 66 -12.03 -2.31 2.95
CA GLY A 66 -11.38 -1.47 3.96
C GLY A 66 -10.11 -0.76 3.47
N LYS A 67 -9.94 -0.57 2.15
CA LYS A 67 -8.80 0.13 1.53
C LYS A 67 -8.52 1.50 2.17
N SER A 68 -9.52 2.36 2.25
CA SER A 68 -9.39 3.72 2.79
C SER A 68 -9.06 3.72 4.28
N THR A 69 -9.61 2.77 5.03
CA THR A 69 -9.30 2.57 6.46
C THR A 69 -7.84 2.14 6.65
N LEU A 70 -7.34 1.20 5.84
CA LEU A 70 -5.95 0.78 5.90
C LEU A 70 -4.99 1.91 5.52
N MET A 71 -5.30 2.68 4.46
CA MET A 71 -4.53 3.89 4.12
C MET A 71 -4.44 4.85 5.31
N ALA A 72 -5.57 5.12 5.96
CA ALA A 72 -5.59 6.01 7.12
C ALA A 72 -4.77 5.45 8.31
N GLN A 73 -4.78 4.13 8.53
CA GLN A 73 -3.93 3.49 9.53
C GLN A 73 -2.44 3.70 9.22
N ILE A 74 -2.02 3.45 7.98
CA ILE A 74 -0.64 3.66 7.53
C ILE A 74 -0.22 5.11 7.73
N VAL A 75 -1.06 6.06 7.31
CA VAL A 75 -0.80 7.50 7.45
C VAL A 75 -0.67 7.91 8.91
N ARG A 76 -1.51 7.37 9.81
CA ARG A 76 -1.43 7.64 11.26
C ARG A 76 -0.16 7.10 11.89
N GLY A 77 0.28 5.90 11.48
CA GLY A 77 1.48 5.25 12.01
C GLY A 77 2.78 5.82 11.47
N ALA A 78 2.73 6.46 10.30
CA ALA A 78 3.91 6.95 9.60
C ALA A 78 4.57 8.15 10.29
N LYS A 79 5.86 8.01 10.59
CA LYS A 79 6.70 9.10 11.09
C LYS A 79 7.34 9.83 9.92
N VAL A 80 6.62 10.79 9.35
CA VAL A 80 7.04 11.60 8.20
C VAL A 80 6.83 13.08 8.45
N ASP A 81 7.59 13.92 7.73
CA ASP A 81 7.50 15.37 7.82
C ASP A 81 6.26 15.91 7.13
N ALA A 82 5.85 15.27 6.04
CA ALA A 82 4.69 15.66 5.27
C ALA A 82 3.96 14.46 4.65
N VAL A 83 2.66 14.62 4.44
CA VAL A 83 1.81 13.67 3.70
C VAL A 83 1.21 14.38 2.50
N VAL A 84 1.29 13.76 1.32
CA VAL A 84 0.67 14.28 0.10
C VAL A 84 -0.35 13.27 -0.40
N PHE A 85 -1.59 13.70 -0.54
CA PHE A 85 -2.67 12.90 -1.08
C PHE A 85 -2.98 13.32 -2.52
N GLY A 86 -2.88 12.40 -3.47
CA GLY A 86 -3.40 12.50 -4.83
C GLY A 86 -4.67 11.68 -4.96
N LEU A 87 -5.83 12.31 -4.81
CA LEU A 87 -7.14 11.65 -4.79
C LEU A 87 -7.80 11.79 -6.16
N VAL A 88 -7.71 10.71 -6.96
CA VAL A 88 -8.01 10.70 -8.39
C VAL A 88 -9.36 10.02 -8.63
N GLY A 89 -10.34 10.76 -9.11
CA GLY A 89 -11.63 10.23 -9.54
C GLY A 89 -12.50 9.69 -8.40
N GLU A 90 -12.23 10.05 -7.14
CA GLU A 90 -13.07 9.67 -6.00
C GLU A 90 -14.37 10.45 -5.98
N ARG A 91 -15.41 9.87 -5.38
CA ARG A 91 -16.67 10.59 -5.18
C ARG A 91 -16.51 11.68 -4.15
N GLY A 92 -17.04 12.88 -4.41
CA GLY A 92 -16.89 14.02 -3.50
C GLY A 92 -17.34 13.73 -2.06
N ARG A 93 -18.39 12.89 -1.87
CA ARG A 93 -18.85 12.49 -0.55
C ARG A 93 -17.82 11.58 0.17
N GLU A 94 -17.27 10.58 -0.51
CA GLU A 94 -16.29 9.65 0.06
C GLU A 94 -14.99 10.39 0.41
N LEU A 95 -14.59 11.33 -0.45
CA LEU A 95 -13.47 12.21 -0.20
C LEU A 95 -13.65 13.03 1.08
N ARG A 96 -14.80 13.66 1.25
CA ARG A 96 -15.12 14.46 2.44
C ARG A 96 -15.11 13.59 3.72
N GLU A 97 -15.78 12.44 3.68
CA GLU A 97 -15.79 11.49 4.80
C GLU A 97 -14.37 11.03 5.18
N PHE A 98 -13.52 10.73 4.20
CA PHE A 98 -12.14 10.36 4.43
C PHE A 98 -11.37 11.47 5.12
N MET A 99 -11.45 12.70 4.60
CA MET A 99 -10.73 13.85 5.17
C MET A 99 -11.22 14.22 6.58
N GLU A 100 -12.53 14.12 6.86
CA GLU A 100 -13.10 14.54 8.13
C GLU A 100 -13.00 13.45 9.23
N ARG A 101 -13.17 12.18 8.85
CA ARG A 101 -13.30 11.08 9.83
C ARG A 101 -12.04 10.24 9.98
N GLU A 102 -11.28 10.05 8.91
CA GLU A 102 -10.12 9.15 8.92
C GLU A 102 -8.80 9.88 9.17
N ILE A 103 -8.71 11.18 8.83
CA ILE A 103 -7.49 11.98 8.99
C ILE A 103 -7.64 12.90 10.21
N SER A 104 -6.80 12.66 11.24
CA SER A 104 -6.78 13.49 12.44
C SER A 104 -6.32 14.93 12.14
N GLU A 105 -6.68 15.88 12.99
CA GLU A 105 -6.28 17.28 12.82
C GLU A 105 -4.75 17.47 12.81
N GLU A 106 -4.04 16.69 13.61
CA GLU A 106 -2.58 16.70 13.67
C GLU A 106 -1.96 16.30 12.32
N ILE A 107 -2.44 15.21 11.71
CA ILE A 107 -2.00 14.76 10.40
C ILE A 107 -2.40 15.78 9.34
N ARG A 108 -3.59 16.34 9.43
CA ARG A 108 -4.09 17.33 8.46
C ARG A 108 -3.19 18.57 8.38
N LYS A 109 -2.61 19.02 9.50
CA LYS A 109 -1.68 20.15 9.54
C LYS A 109 -0.42 19.97 8.71
N LYS A 110 0.04 18.71 8.52
CA LYS A 110 1.19 18.35 7.71
C LYS A 110 0.83 17.72 6.36
N SER A 111 -0.46 17.81 5.97
CA SER A 111 -0.96 17.15 4.76
C SER A 111 -1.29 18.13 3.64
N PHE A 112 -1.03 17.71 2.40
CA PHE A 112 -1.41 18.38 1.17
C PHE A 112 -2.41 17.50 0.42
N PHE A 113 -3.52 18.07 -0.02
CA PHE A 113 -4.57 17.33 -0.73
C PHE A 113 -4.71 17.87 -2.16
N VAL A 114 -4.45 17.01 -3.13
CA VAL A 114 -4.70 17.28 -4.55
C VAL A 114 -5.84 16.36 -4.99
N CYS A 115 -6.98 16.93 -5.26
CA CYS A 115 -8.21 16.18 -5.48
C CYS A 115 -8.81 16.51 -6.84
N ALA A 116 -9.11 15.48 -7.63
CA ALA A 116 -9.96 15.57 -8.80
C ALA A 116 -11.07 14.52 -8.68
N THR A 117 -12.28 14.97 -8.39
CA THR A 117 -13.45 14.09 -8.20
C THR A 117 -13.90 13.43 -9.49
N SER A 118 -14.77 12.43 -9.40
CA SER A 118 -15.22 11.63 -10.54
C SER A 118 -16.01 12.43 -11.62
N ASP A 119 -16.51 13.61 -11.26
CA ASP A 119 -17.19 14.55 -12.17
C ASP A 119 -16.23 15.45 -12.97
N LYS A 120 -14.93 15.44 -12.64
CA LYS A 120 -13.91 16.22 -13.33
C LYS A 120 -13.49 15.58 -14.67
N SER A 121 -12.98 16.41 -15.57
CA SER A 121 -12.49 15.95 -16.87
C SER A 121 -11.38 14.90 -16.73
N PRO A 122 -11.20 14.02 -17.73
CA PRO A 122 -10.10 13.04 -17.72
C PRO A 122 -8.72 13.69 -17.54
N ILE A 123 -8.51 14.83 -18.18
CA ILE A 123 -7.25 15.60 -18.10
C ILE A 123 -6.99 16.10 -16.67
N GLU A 124 -8.01 16.64 -15.98
CA GLU A 124 -7.89 17.09 -14.59
C GLU A 124 -7.58 15.89 -13.66
N ARG A 125 -8.25 14.74 -13.87
CA ARG A 125 -8.01 13.53 -13.08
C ARG A 125 -6.58 13.02 -13.26
N VAL A 126 -6.07 12.94 -14.48
CA VAL A 126 -4.66 12.56 -14.74
C VAL A 126 -3.71 13.57 -14.12
N ARG A 127 -3.93 14.86 -14.37
CA ARG A 127 -3.07 15.94 -13.90
C ARG A 127 -2.98 15.99 -12.37
N SER A 128 -4.04 15.63 -11.65
CA SER A 128 -4.04 15.65 -10.18
C SER A 128 -3.03 14.68 -9.58
N ALA A 129 -2.84 13.48 -10.14
CA ALA A 129 -1.83 12.52 -9.68
C ALA A 129 -0.40 13.07 -9.88
N PHE A 130 -0.13 13.65 -11.04
CA PHE A 130 1.17 14.26 -11.34
C PHE A 130 1.45 15.50 -10.48
N THR A 131 0.43 16.32 -10.23
CA THR A 131 0.56 17.48 -9.32
C THR A 131 0.88 17.05 -7.89
N ALA A 132 0.20 16.02 -7.37
CA ALA A 132 0.49 15.47 -6.05
C ALA A 132 1.94 14.95 -5.99
N THR A 133 2.38 14.24 -7.01
CA THR A 133 3.76 13.74 -7.11
C THR A 133 4.77 14.88 -7.15
N SER A 134 4.51 15.97 -7.91
CA SER A 134 5.40 17.14 -7.97
C SER A 134 5.51 17.86 -6.62
N ILE A 135 4.42 17.96 -5.85
CA ILE A 135 4.45 18.50 -4.48
C ILE A 135 5.32 17.62 -3.58
N ALA A 136 5.16 16.30 -3.67
CA ALA A 136 5.99 15.37 -2.90
C ALA A 136 7.48 15.47 -3.26
N GLU A 137 7.81 15.62 -4.56
CA GLU A 137 9.17 15.85 -5.05
C GLU A 137 9.77 17.16 -4.54
N TYR A 138 9.00 18.23 -4.54
CA TYR A 138 9.44 19.51 -3.99
C TYR A 138 9.81 19.39 -2.52
N LEU A 139 8.98 18.75 -1.73
CA LEU A 139 9.23 18.54 -0.31
C LEU A 139 10.44 17.62 -0.08
N ARG A 140 10.57 16.54 -0.86
CA ARG A 140 11.73 15.64 -0.84
C ARG A 140 13.02 16.42 -1.16
N ASP A 141 13.00 17.28 -2.19
CA ASP A 141 14.16 18.04 -2.62
C ASP A 141 14.61 19.09 -1.59
N GLN A 142 13.74 19.42 -0.61
CA GLN A 142 14.04 20.18 0.61
C GLN A 142 14.56 19.29 1.77
N GLY A 143 14.86 18.04 1.55
CA GLY A 143 15.40 17.15 2.57
C GLY A 143 14.34 16.45 3.44
N LYS A 144 13.05 16.56 3.10
CA LYS A 144 11.97 15.98 3.91
C LYS A 144 11.74 14.50 3.61
N SER A 145 11.25 13.79 4.64
CA SER A 145 10.63 12.47 4.50
C SER A 145 9.14 12.66 4.21
N VAL A 146 8.70 12.23 3.03
CA VAL A 146 7.33 12.45 2.53
C VAL A 146 6.62 11.12 2.35
N LEU A 147 5.37 11.03 2.79
CA LEU A 147 4.46 9.95 2.41
C LEU A 147 3.54 10.46 1.29
N LEU A 148 3.66 9.87 0.11
CA LEU A 148 2.76 10.11 -1.01
C LEU A 148 1.69 9.01 -1.06
N VAL A 149 0.44 9.39 -1.09
CA VAL A 149 -0.71 8.47 -1.23
C VAL A 149 -1.46 8.82 -2.50
N VAL A 150 -1.53 7.89 -3.46
CA VAL A 150 -2.29 8.08 -4.70
C VAL A 150 -3.46 7.10 -4.74
N ASP A 151 -4.67 7.60 -4.67
CA ASP A 151 -5.89 6.82 -4.70
C ASP A 151 -6.80 7.28 -5.86
N SER A 152 -6.85 6.52 -6.96
CA SER A 152 -6.24 5.23 -7.27
C SER A 152 -5.58 5.21 -8.66
N LEU A 153 -4.60 4.31 -8.84
CA LEU A 153 -4.00 4.06 -10.17
C LEU A 153 -5.02 3.55 -11.17
N THR A 154 -5.99 2.75 -10.75
CA THR A 154 -7.06 2.24 -11.62
C THR A 154 -7.89 3.38 -12.22
N ARG A 155 -8.19 4.41 -11.42
CA ARG A 155 -8.96 5.57 -11.90
C ARG A 155 -8.10 6.50 -12.76
N LEU A 156 -6.81 6.62 -12.45
CA LEU A 156 -5.84 7.30 -13.32
C LEU A 156 -5.78 6.61 -14.69
N ALA A 157 -5.63 5.28 -14.70
CA ALA A 157 -5.59 4.48 -15.92
C ALA A 157 -6.88 4.64 -16.76
N ARG A 158 -8.04 4.62 -16.12
CA ARG A 158 -9.33 4.85 -16.79
C ARG A 158 -9.42 6.27 -17.38
N ALA A 159 -8.96 7.28 -16.67
CA ALA A 159 -8.91 8.65 -17.19
C ALA A 159 -7.95 8.79 -18.38
N GLN A 160 -6.78 8.17 -18.31
CA GLN A 160 -5.83 8.16 -19.42
C GLN A 160 -6.37 7.39 -20.63
N ARG A 161 -7.08 6.29 -20.41
CA ARG A 161 -7.77 5.57 -21.48
C ARG A 161 -8.78 6.48 -22.23
N GLU A 162 -9.58 7.25 -21.49
CA GLU A 162 -10.52 8.21 -22.10
C GLU A 162 -9.78 9.22 -22.98
N ILE A 163 -8.63 9.75 -22.52
CA ILE A 163 -7.78 10.67 -23.29
C ILE A 163 -7.22 10.00 -24.55
N GLY A 164 -6.64 8.80 -24.41
CA GLY A 164 -6.08 8.05 -25.53
C GLY A 164 -7.12 7.73 -26.61
N LEU A 165 -8.32 7.27 -26.22
CA LEU A 165 -9.42 7.03 -27.17
C LEU A 165 -9.85 8.30 -27.89
N MET A 166 -9.95 9.44 -27.19
CA MET A 166 -10.24 10.74 -27.81
C MET A 166 -9.12 11.19 -28.78
N ALA A 167 -7.88 10.81 -28.52
CA ALA A 167 -6.74 11.06 -29.40
C ALA A 167 -6.62 10.07 -30.56
N GLY A 168 -7.52 9.08 -30.67
CA GLY A 168 -7.53 8.08 -31.74
C GLY A 168 -6.60 6.89 -31.50
N GLU A 169 -6.11 6.67 -30.27
CA GLU A 169 -5.33 5.46 -29.95
C GLU A 169 -6.21 4.21 -30.03
N PRO A 170 -5.72 3.11 -30.62
CA PRO A 170 -6.46 1.85 -30.62
C PRO A 170 -6.49 1.25 -29.20
N ALA A 171 -7.63 0.68 -28.84
CA ALA A 171 -7.71 -0.11 -27.60
C ALA A 171 -6.96 -1.45 -27.77
N THR A 172 -6.20 -1.87 -26.75
CA THR A 172 -5.60 -3.20 -26.69
C THR A 172 -6.65 -4.27 -26.41
N ALA A 173 -6.28 -5.56 -26.44
CA ALA A 173 -7.17 -6.68 -26.12
C ALA A 173 -7.78 -6.59 -24.71
N SER A 174 -7.08 -5.94 -23.76
CA SER A 174 -7.56 -5.67 -22.40
C SER A 174 -8.42 -4.39 -22.28
N GLY A 175 -8.68 -3.69 -23.39
CA GLY A 175 -9.53 -2.51 -23.44
C GLY A 175 -8.87 -1.19 -23.02
N PHE A 176 -7.59 -1.19 -22.66
CA PHE A 176 -6.82 0.02 -22.36
C PHE A 176 -6.01 0.47 -23.59
N THR A 177 -5.70 1.77 -23.67
CA THR A 177 -4.87 2.34 -24.73
C THR A 177 -3.38 2.21 -24.39
N PRO A 178 -2.46 2.18 -25.39
CA PRO A 178 -1.02 2.10 -25.14
C PRO A 178 -0.48 3.17 -24.20
N SER A 179 -1.02 4.39 -24.27
CA SER A 179 -0.62 5.51 -23.40
C SER A 179 -0.84 5.23 -21.91
N VAL A 180 -1.78 4.34 -21.56
CA VAL A 180 -2.00 3.93 -20.16
C VAL A 180 -0.79 3.21 -19.60
N TYR A 181 -0.20 2.32 -20.38
CA TYR A 181 0.98 1.56 -19.95
C TYR A 181 2.27 2.41 -19.92
N SER A 182 2.29 3.52 -20.64
CA SER A 182 3.40 4.48 -20.58
C SER A 182 3.31 5.41 -19.36
N ILE A 183 2.11 5.88 -19.01
CA ILE A 183 1.93 6.88 -17.95
C ILE A 183 2.14 6.31 -16.54
N LEU A 184 1.86 5.01 -16.33
CA LEU A 184 2.01 4.38 -15.02
C LEU A 184 3.48 4.35 -14.55
N PRO A 185 4.46 3.84 -15.32
CA PRO A 185 5.86 3.93 -14.93
C PRO A 185 6.36 5.38 -14.83
N GLU A 186 5.94 6.30 -15.70
CA GLU A 186 6.29 7.71 -15.60
C GLU A 186 5.92 8.32 -14.26
N LEU A 187 4.75 8.00 -13.71
CA LEU A 187 4.30 8.48 -12.41
C LEU A 187 5.03 7.77 -11.26
N ILE A 188 5.06 6.43 -11.28
CA ILE A 188 5.53 5.60 -10.18
C ILE A 188 7.04 5.76 -9.96
N GLU A 189 7.83 5.85 -11.03
CA GLU A 189 9.28 5.95 -10.97
C GLU A 189 9.78 7.29 -10.38
N ARG A 190 8.95 8.30 -10.28
CA ARG A 190 9.26 9.60 -9.67
C ARG A 190 9.36 9.55 -8.14
N SER A 191 8.74 8.53 -7.52
CA SER A 191 8.82 8.28 -6.08
C SER A 191 10.09 7.52 -5.70
N GLY A 192 10.46 7.59 -4.42
CA GLY A 192 11.62 6.89 -3.89
C GLY A 192 12.59 7.79 -3.13
N ARG A 193 13.74 7.22 -2.77
CA ARG A 193 14.82 7.95 -2.10
C ARG A 193 15.69 8.69 -3.11
N THR A 194 16.20 9.84 -2.69
CA THR A 194 17.31 10.55 -3.32
C THR A 194 18.35 10.88 -2.25
N VAL A 195 19.47 11.47 -2.66
CA VAL A 195 20.48 11.96 -1.71
C VAL A 195 19.99 13.09 -0.82
N LYS A 196 18.89 13.77 -1.18
CA LYS A 196 18.32 14.89 -0.42
C LYS A 196 17.27 14.46 0.58
N GLY A 197 16.34 13.60 0.19
CA GLY A 197 15.19 13.20 0.99
C GLY A 197 14.51 11.95 0.43
N SER A 198 13.29 11.65 0.91
CA SER A 198 12.59 10.43 0.50
C SER A 198 11.11 10.66 0.23
N ILE A 199 10.57 9.94 -0.75
CA ILE A 199 9.14 9.75 -0.95
C ILE A 199 8.83 8.27 -0.78
N THR A 200 8.24 7.89 0.36
CA THR A 200 7.59 6.59 0.48
C THR A 200 6.21 6.73 -0.15
N ALA A 201 5.88 5.86 -1.11
CA ALA A 201 4.65 6.00 -1.87
C ALA A 201 3.71 4.82 -1.65
N VAL A 202 2.43 5.11 -1.44
CA VAL A 202 1.35 4.14 -1.36
C VAL A 202 0.39 4.40 -2.52
N TYR A 203 0.34 3.46 -3.43
CA TYR A 203 -0.57 3.48 -4.57
C TYR A 203 -1.71 2.49 -4.34
N THR A 204 -2.94 2.90 -4.55
CA THR A 204 -4.06 1.98 -4.47
C THR A 204 -4.49 1.51 -5.83
N VAL A 205 -4.90 0.26 -5.91
CA VAL A 205 -5.40 -0.39 -7.12
C VAL A 205 -6.74 -1.05 -6.79
N LEU A 206 -7.79 -0.64 -7.49
CA LEU A 206 -9.11 -1.24 -7.37
C LEU A 206 -9.17 -2.47 -8.29
N MET A 207 -9.43 -3.63 -7.70
CA MET A 207 -9.57 -4.89 -8.43
C MET A 207 -11.05 -5.18 -8.71
N GLU A 208 -11.38 -5.68 -9.90
CA GLU A 208 -12.73 -6.13 -10.25
C GLU A 208 -13.04 -7.55 -9.75
N GLY A 209 -12.03 -8.29 -9.31
CA GLY A 209 -12.12 -9.66 -8.80
C GLY A 209 -11.07 -9.95 -7.74
N GLU A 210 -10.97 -11.21 -7.33
CA GLU A 210 -9.96 -11.64 -6.34
C GLU A 210 -8.59 -11.95 -6.96
N ARG A 211 -8.51 -12.14 -8.28
CA ARG A 211 -7.28 -12.51 -8.98
C ARG A 211 -6.62 -11.29 -9.60
N LEU A 212 -5.37 -11.05 -9.26
CA LEU A 212 -4.56 -9.97 -9.84
C LEU A 212 -4.32 -10.16 -11.34
N GLU A 213 -4.23 -11.40 -11.77
CA GLU A 213 -3.89 -11.79 -13.14
C GLU A 213 -5.03 -11.46 -14.12
N ASP A 214 -6.24 -11.34 -13.63
CA ASP A 214 -7.43 -11.03 -14.43
C ASP A 214 -7.60 -9.52 -14.69
N ASP A 215 -6.86 -8.66 -13.96
CA ASP A 215 -6.91 -7.20 -14.08
C ASP A 215 -5.60 -6.66 -14.67
N PRO A 216 -5.62 -6.12 -15.90
CA PRO A 216 -4.40 -5.65 -16.59
C PRO A 216 -3.67 -4.54 -15.84
N ILE A 217 -4.41 -3.64 -15.18
CA ILE A 217 -3.81 -2.53 -14.42
C ILE A 217 -3.21 -3.04 -13.11
N ALA A 218 -3.84 -4.02 -12.48
CA ALA A 218 -3.29 -4.65 -11.27
C ALA A 218 -2.00 -5.41 -11.60
N GLY A 219 -1.97 -6.17 -12.69
CA GLY A 219 -0.77 -6.86 -13.18
C GLY A 219 0.38 -5.90 -13.47
N GLU A 220 0.11 -4.82 -14.22
CA GLU A 220 1.09 -3.79 -14.55
C GLU A 220 1.61 -3.10 -13.28
N ALA A 221 0.73 -2.61 -12.42
CA ALA A 221 1.12 -1.94 -11.18
C ALA A 221 1.97 -2.85 -10.29
N LYS A 222 1.62 -4.16 -10.15
CA LYS A 222 2.40 -5.14 -9.39
C LYS A 222 3.83 -5.29 -9.90
N SER A 223 4.04 -5.19 -11.21
CA SER A 223 5.37 -5.29 -11.82
C SER A 223 6.26 -4.09 -11.50
N LEU A 224 5.68 -2.90 -11.44
CA LEU A 224 6.36 -1.61 -11.26
C LEU A 224 6.67 -1.29 -9.79
N LEU A 225 5.95 -1.92 -8.84
CA LEU A 225 6.03 -1.59 -7.43
C LEU A 225 7.03 -2.48 -6.67
N ASP A 226 7.60 -1.95 -5.58
CA ASP A 226 8.56 -2.65 -4.72
C ASP A 226 7.88 -3.58 -3.69
N GLY A 227 6.57 -3.65 -3.71
CA GLY A 227 5.76 -4.52 -2.87
C GLY A 227 4.27 -4.29 -3.06
N HIS A 228 3.48 -5.23 -2.55
CA HIS A 228 2.02 -5.17 -2.66
C HIS A 228 1.35 -5.77 -1.42
N ILE A 229 0.27 -5.15 -1.01
CA ILE A 229 -0.66 -5.64 0.01
C ILE A 229 -1.96 -5.98 -0.69
N ILE A 230 -2.44 -7.21 -0.50
CA ILE A 230 -3.71 -7.67 -1.06
C ILE A 230 -4.72 -7.77 0.05
N LEU A 231 -5.85 -7.07 -0.12
CA LEU A 231 -7.01 -7.20 0.75
C LEU A 231 -7.95 -8.28 0.23
N SER A 232 -8.46 -9.10 1.14
CA SER A 232 -9.30 -10.26 0.83
C SER A 232 -10.74 -10.05 1.29
N SER A 233 -11.71 -10.22 0.37
CA SER A 233 -13.13 -10.24 0.71
C SER A 233 -13.49 -11.37 1.66
N LYS A 234 -12.81 -12.52 1.57
CA LYS A 234 -13.01 -13.66 2.49
C LYS A 234 -12.65 -13.32 3.94
N LEU A 235 -11.64 -12.47 4.15
CA LEU A 235 -11.29 -12.00 5.49
C LEU A 235 -12.31 -10.99 6.01
N VAL A 236 -12.85 -10.13 5.13
CA VAL A 236 -13.95 -9.20 5.48
C VAL A 236 -15.20 -9.99 5.92
N GLU A 237 -15.60 -11.01 5.17
CA GLU A 237 -16.72 -11.89 5.50
C GLU A 237 -16.57 -12.57 6.88
N ARG A 238 -15.32 -12.83 7.29
CA ARG A 238 -14.98 -13.39 8.62
C ARG A 238 -14.78 -12.31 9.69
N ASN A 239 -15.11 -11.05 9.40
CA ASN A 239 -14.87 -9.91 10.31
C ASN A 239 -13.41 -9.81 10.80
N HIS A 240 -12.46 -10.11 9.90
CA HIS A 240 -11.03 -10.05 10.16
C HIS A 240 -10.45 -8.74 9.57
N PHE A 241 -10.06 -7.82 10.45
CA PHE A 241 -9.51 -6.52 10.05
C PHE A 241 -8.17 -6.23 10.75
N PRO A 242 -7.20 -5.61 10.01
CA PRO A 242 -7.25 -5.33 8.58
C PRO A 242 -7.34 -6.62 7.75
N ALA A 243 -8.06 -6.56 6.63
CA ALA A 243 -8.33 -7.73 5.79
C ALA A 243 -7.14 -8.08 4.87
N ILE A 244 -5.92 -8.00 5.38
CA ILE A 244 -4.67 -8.26 4.65
C ILE A 244 -4.45 -9.77 4.53
N ASP A 245 -4.28 -10.23 3.30
CA ASP A 245 -3.86 -11.62 3.04
C ASP A 245 -2.33 -11.72 3.11
N PRO A 246 -1.76 -12.38 4.13
CA PRO A 246 -0.32 -12.41 4.34
C PRO A 246 0.42 -13.30 3.34
N LEU A 247 -0.25 -14.29 2.73
CA LEU A 247 0.38 -15.18 1.75
C LEU A 247 0.44 -14.55 0.35
N ARG A 248 -0.56 -13.74 0.01
CA ARG A 248 -0.65 -13.06 -1.29
C ARG A 248 0.03 -11.70 -1.30
N SER A 249 0.46 -11.19 -0.13
CA SER A 249 1.15 -9.90 0.03
C SER A 249 2.65 -10.07 0.11
N LEU A 250 3.41 -9.08 -0.39
CA LEU A 250 4.87 -9.14 -0.44
C LEU A 250 5.50 -7.76 -0.30
N SER A 251 6.58 -7.66 0.47
CA SER A 251 7.54 -6.54 0.44
C SER A 251 8.87 -7.04 -0.12
N ARG A 252 9.29 -6.52 -1.27
CA ARG A 252 10.58 -6.89 -1.91
C ARG A 252 11.78 -6.35 -1.15
N VAL A 253 11.58 -5.35 -0.31
CA VAL A 253 12.66 -4.70 0.45
C VAL A 253 12.80 -5.23 1.88
N MET A 254 11.89 -6.08 2.34
CA MET A 254 11.92 -6.61 3.70
C MET A 254 13.28 -7.25 4.06
N SER A 255 13.88 -7.99 3.13
CA SER A 255 15.21 -8.61 3.32
C SER A 255 16.33 -7.59 3.57
N ASN A 256 16.18 -6.37 3.09
CA ASN A 256 17.19 -5.32 3.21
C ASN A 256 17.03 -4.48 4.49
N VAL A 257 15.78 -4.34 4.97
CA VAL A 257 15.46 -3.41 6.06
C VAL A 257 15.16 -4.09 7.40
N ALA A 258 14.55 -5.28 7.37
CA ALA A 258 14.18 -6.00 8.60
C ALA A 258 15.38 -6.73 9.22
N ALA A 259 15.43 -6.76 10.55
CA ALA A 259 16.42 -7.55 11.26
C ALA A 259 16.31 -9.06 10.90
N PRO A 260 17.43 -9.81 10.82
CA PRO A 260 17.42 -11.23 10.44
C PRO A 260 16.44 -12.08 11.28
N ARG A 261 16.31 -11.77 12.57
CA ARG A 261 15.39 -12.47 13.45
C ARG A 261 13.93 -12.25 13.04
N LEU A 262 13.54 -11.02 12.69
CA LEU A 262 12.19 -10.71 12.23
C LEU A 262 11.90 -11.40 10.89
N GLN A 263 12.87 -11.43 9.98
CA GLN A 263 12.73 -12.14 8.70
C GLN A 263 12.46 -13.65 8.92
N ALA A 264 13.22 -14.28 9.83
CA ALA A 264 13.04 -15.69 10.17
C ALA A 264 11.64 -15.95 10.75
N VAL A 265 11.22 -15.15 11.73
CA VAL A 265 9.90 -15.26 12.37
C VAL A 265 8.76 -15.07 11.36
N ALA A 266 8.86 -14.08 10.47
CA ALA A 266 7.89 -13.83 9.42
C ALA A 266 7.81 -15.00 8.40
N SER A 267 8.97 -15.57 8.04
CA SER A 267 9.04 -16.75 7.17
C SER A 267 8.34 -17.97 7.78
N ILE A 268 8.58 -18.22 9.08
CA ILE A 268 7.93 -19.30 9.82
C ILE A 268 6.41 -19.10 9.88
N ALA A 269 5.96 -17.90 10.22
CA ALA A 269 4.52 -17.59 10.26
C ALA A 269 3.84 -17.81 8.90
N ARG A 270 4.48 -17.37 7.80
CA ARG A 270 3.97 -17.61 6.45
C ARG A 270 3.94 -19.09 6.09
N ARG A 271 4.98 -19.85 6.46
CA ARG A 271 5.02 -21.31 6.25
C ARG A 271 3.88 -22.03 6.99
N ALA A 272 3.60 -21.62 8.24
CA ALA A 272 2.49 -22.15 8.99
C ALA A 272 1.14 -21.85 8.32
N TYR A 273 0.93 -20.64 7.82
CA TYR A 273 -0.26 -20.30 7.02
C TYR A 273 -0.39 -21.15 5.77
N ALA A 274 0.71 -21.37 5.04
CA ALA A 274 0.72 -22.17 3.81
C ALA A 274 0.36 -23.62 4.10
N LEU A 275 0.98 -24.27 5.10
CA LEU A 275 0.67 -25.63 5.53
C LEU A 275 -0.78 -25.79 5.98
N TYR A 276 -1.30 -24.82 6.74
CA TYR A 276 -2.72 -24.83 7.10
C TYR A 276 -3.62 -24.78 5.86
N GLN A 277 -3.29 -23.94 4.88
CA GLN A 277 -4.09 -23.79 3.65
C GLN A 277 -4.15 -25.09 2.85
N GLU A 278 -3.08 -25.90 2.84
CA GLU A 278 -3.04 -27.22 2.19
C GLU A 278 -4.05 -28.21 2.78
N VAL A 279 -4.27 -28.13 4.10
CA VAL A 279 -5.16 -29.07 4.81
C VAL A 279 -6.51 -28.48 5.21
N GLU A 280 -6.77 -27.18 4.94
CA GLU A 280 -8.02 -26.50 5.35
C GLU A 280 -9.26 -27.26 4.85
N LEU A 281 -9.23 -27.76 3.62
CA LEU A 281 -10.34 -28.53 3.05
C LEU A 281 -10.54 -29.86 3.78
N LEU A 282 -9.47 -30.59 4.08
CA LEU A 282 -9.53 -31.86 4.81
C LEU A 282 -10.09 -31.66 6.21
N ILE A 283 -9.70 -30.58 6.87
CA ILE A 283 -10.24 -30.22 8.20
C ILE A 283 -11.75 -29.97 8.11
N ARG A 284 -12.20 -29.23 7.12
CA ARG A 284 -13.64 -28.92 6.92
C ARG A 284 -14.47 -30.15 6.59
N LEU A 285 -13.87 -31.13 5.90
CA LEU A 285 -14.51 -32.39 5.56
C LEU A 285 -14.40 -33.46 6.69
N ASN A 286 -13.71 -33.11 7.78
CA ASN A 286 -13.40 -34.02 8.89
C ASN A 286 -12.58 -35.26 8.46
N GLU A 287 -11.77 -35.10 7.42
CA GLU A 287 -10.87 -36.13 6.87
C GLU A 287 -9.41 -35.92 7.28
N TYR A 288 -9.11 -34.85 8.02
CA TYR A 288 -7.77 -34.58 8.53
C TYR A 288 -7.42 -35.52 9.68
N SER A 289 -6.32 -36.27 9.54
CA SER A 289 -5.80 -37.16 10.55
C SER A 289 -4.69 -36.49 11.37
N GLN A 290 -4.99 -36.15 12.63
CA GLN A 290 -4.00 -35.60 13.54
C GLN A 290 -2.90 -36.63 13.83
N GLY A 291 -1.64 -36.20 13.87
CA GLY A 291 -0.47 -37.07 14.09
C GLY A 291 0.19 -37.56 12.79
N ALA A 292 -0.38 -37.30 11.62
CA ALA A 292 0.20 -37.68 10.33
C ALA A 292 1.47 -36.84 9.98
N ASP A 293 1.43 -35.56 10.27
CA ASP A 293 2.61 -34.65 10.15
C ASP A 293 2.63 -33.62 11.28
N VAL A 294 3.68 -33.70 12.10
CA VAL A 294 3.84 -32.86 13.30
C VAL A 294 3.91 -31.35 12.97
N LEU A 295 4.46 -30.97 11.79
CA LEU A 295 4.48 -29.56 11.39
C LEU A 295 3.11 -29.06 10.95
N VAL A 296 2.33 -29.92 10.29
CA VAL A 296 0.96 -29.57 9.90
C VAL A 296 0.07 -29.49 11.14
N ASP A 297 0.20 -30.41 12.09
CA ASP A 297 -0.53 -30.35 13.37
C ASP A 297 -0.25 -29.04 14.11
N GLU A 298 1.03 -28.66 14.17
CA GLU A 298 1.42 -27.40 14.80
C GLU A 298 0.92 -26.18 14.04
N ALA A 299 0.94 -26.21 12.70
CA ALA A 299 0.35 -25.16 11.86
C ALA A 299 -1.14 -24.99 12.14
N VAL A 300 -1.89 -26.08 12.27
CA VAL A 300 -3.31 -26.08 12.64
C VAL A 300 -3.50 -25.48 14.02
N ARG A 301 -2.65 -25.84 14.99
CA ARG A 301 -2.70 -25.35 16.36
C ARG A 301 -2.46 -23.84 16.48
N ILE A 302 -1.44 -23.31 15.77
CA ILE A 302 -1.06 -21.89 15.88
C ILE A 302 -1.86 -20.97 14.96
N LYS A 303 -2.56 -21.50 13.96
CA LYS A 303 -3.34 -20.71 12.99
C LYS A 303 -4.35 -19.74 13.65
N PRO A 304 -5.17 -20.14 14.65
CA PRO A 304 -6.05 -19.21 15.33
C PRO A 304 -5.32 -18.08 16.07
N LEU A 305 -4.14 -18.39 16.64
CA LEU A 305 -3.29 -17.41 17.33
C LEU A 305 -2.70 -16.40 16.34
N LEU A 306 -2.27 -16.86 15.17
CA LEU A 306 -1.79 -15.99 14.09
C LEU A 306 -2.92 -15.10 13.55
N ASP A 307 -4.13 -15.66 13.38
CA ASP A 307 -5.29 -14.87 12.96
C ASP A 307 -5.61 -13.76 13.96
N GLU A 308 -5.62 -14.09 15.25
CA GLU A 308 -5.88 -13.09 16.28
C GLU A 308 -4.76 -12.04 16.37
N TRP A 309 -3.51 -12.46 16.20
CA TRP A 309 -2.40 -11.52 16.10
C TRP A 309 -2.53 -10.59 14.89
N CYS A 310 -3.01 -11.08 13.75
CA CYS A 310 -3.23 -10.26 12.56
C CYS A 310 -4.34 -9.22 12.73
N LYS A 311 -5.33 -9.49 13.59
CA LYS A 311 -6.39 -8.52 13.86
C LYS A 311 -5.89 -7.32 14.64
N GLN A 312 -6.32 -6.14 14.23
CA GLN A 312 -5.96 -4.89 14.89
C GLN A 312 -7.08 -3.86 14.74
N SER A 313 -7.46 -3.24 15.86
CA SER A 313 -8.35 -2.08 15.81
C SER A 313 -7.69 -0.93 15.05
N ARG A 314 -8.46 -0.26 14.21
CA ARG A 314 -7.97 0.87 13.40
C ARG A 314 -7.44 2.06 14.23
N PHE A 315 -7.78 2.13 15.52
CA PHE A 315 -7.37 3.20 16.43
C PHE A 315 -6.33 2.76 17.47
N GLN A 316 -5.85 1.54 17.41
CA GLN A 316 -4.84 1.01 18.33
C GLN A 316 -3.54 0.69 17.57
N PRO A 317 -2.67 1.69 17.39
CA PRO A 317 -1.37 1.47 16.79
C PRO A 317 -0.51 0.58 17.69
N GLU A 318 0.31 -0.30 17.09
CA GLU A 318 1.26 -1.13 17.84
C GLU A 318 2.66 -0.99 17.24
N SER A 319 3.68 -0.84 18.10
CA SER A 319 5.05 -0.70 17.62
C SER A 319 5.58 -2.04 17.10
N ILE A 320 6.49 -1.96 16.13
CA ILE A 320 7.12 -3.15 15.53
C ILE A 320 7.81 -4.05 16.59
N ASP A 321 8.41 -3.46 17.64
CA ASP A 321 9.08 -4.21 18.70
C ASP A 321 8.13 -5.04 19.55
N VAL A 322 6.92 -4.55 19.80
CA VAL A 322 5.89 -5.27 20.55
C VAL A 322 5.26 -6.34 19.68
N SER A 323 4.86 -5.99 18.46
CA SER A 323 4.21 -6.91 17.55
C SER A 323 5.13 -8.06 17.14
N SER A 324 6.42 -7.80 16.86
CA SER A 324 7.39 -8.84 16.51
C SER A 324 7.67 -9.81 17.66
N ARG A 325 7.83 -9.31 18.89
CA ARG A 325 7.98 -10.18 20.08
C ARG A 325 6.75 -11.07 20.32
N ASN A 326 5.57 -10.56 20.08
CA ASN A 326 4.34 -11.34 20.23
C ASN A 326 4.25 -12.41 19.12
N LEU A 327 4.59 -12.06 17.88
CA LEU A 327 4.64 -13.02 16.78
C LEU A 327 5.67 -14.15 17.05
N GLU A 328 6.85 -13.78 17.54
CA GLU A 328 7.91 -14.72 17.89
C GLU A 328 7.44 -15.77 18.91
N LYS A 329 6.71 -15.35 19.96
CA LYS A 329 6.14 -16.28 20.95
C LYS A 329 5.15 -17.27 20.32
N ILE A 330 4.35 -16.81 19.35
CA ILE A 330 3.35 -17.66 18.68
C ILE A 330 4.04 -18.75 17.86
N VAL A 331 5.13 -18.42 17.17
CA VAL A 331 5.80 -19.36 16.25
C VAL A 331 6.94 -20.17 16.90
N ALA A 332 7.31 -19.92 18.14
CA ALA A 332 8.49 -20.49 18.78
C ALA A 332 8.52 -22.03 18.74
N ASN A 333 7.40 -22.70 19.02
CA ASN A 333 7.31 -24.15 18.98
C ASN A 333 7.41 -24.70 17.54
N PHE A 334 6.78 -24.04 16.60
CA PHE A 334 6.87 -24.39 15.17
C PHE A 334 8.33 -24.27 14.66
N GLU A 335 9.06 -23.26 15.12
CA GLU A 335 10.48 -23.06 14.80
C GLU A 335 11.32 -24.23 15.27
N THR A 336 11.13 -24.66 16.53
CA THR A 336 11.84 -25.80 17.12
C THR A 336 11.58 -27.11 16.34
N LEU A 337 10.34 -27.39 16.02
CA LEU A 337 9.97 -28.57 15.24
C LEU A 337 10.52 -28.55 13.81
N SER A 338 10.61 -27.37 13.19
CA SER A 338 11.14 -27.24 11.84
C SER A 338 12.65 -27.30 11.74
N SER A 339 13.36 -26.95 12.83
CA SER A 339 14.84 -26.99 12.91
C SER A 339 15.41 -28.36 13.26
N GLY A 340 14.59 -29.25 13.81
CA GLY A 340 14.96 -30.62 14.16
C GLY A 340 14.86 -31.63 13.02
N ARG A 341 14.52 -31.19 11.82
CA ARG A 341 14.52 -31.95 10.56
C ARG A 341 15.65 -31.42 9.67
#